data_e429ca2991685563ad6d964a0275781b
#
_entry.id   e429ca2991685563ad6d964a0275781b
#
_cell.length_a   1.000
_cell.length_b   1.000
_cell.length_c   1.000
_cell.angle_alpha   90.00
_cell.angle_beta   90.00
_cell.angle_gamma   90.00
#
_symmetry.space_group_name_H-M   'P 1'
#
loop_
_entity.id
_entity.type
_entity.pdbx_description
1 polymer ?
#
loop_
_entity_poly.entity_id
_entity_poly.type
_entity_poly.pdbx_seq_one_letter_code
_entity_poly.pdbx_strand_id
1 'polypeptide(L)'
;MAKTSHIYNELLQLLGQSKTWADIRHLHTLIWMVIGLICSGCISLTKWTIYVDSRAKFAQSHQRRFSRWLHNPRINVQRLYSPIIQAALSKWGSQEIVLIEDTSMLWNRYCLIRVSVRYRGRAVPVAWRVIEHKSSSVSFDVYEQLLRRTWRLLPIGARVRFMADRGFADTKLMQYLEQDLGWHYRLRVKNDLWVLQPGKTPCQLRDFHLNLGDAILLQGGKITKSNPYGQVNLALARDPISRELWYIVSDEPTSLQTFREYGERFDIEEEFLDEKSNGFQLEQSLVRSPIALSRLCLVLAIATLFLTVQGQQVVQAGKRRLVDCHTFRGNSYLRLGWEWVKGVLYRGWRLFPTLCLSGAVDQEPAIASKKHAQKSLEREFQVRTFSFAS
;
A
#
# COMPACT_ATOMS: atom_id res chain seq x y z
N MET A 1 11.45 -2.09 34.92
CA MET A 1 11.87 -3.05 33.87
C MET A 1 10.99 -2.88 32.67
N ALA A 2 11.57 -2.85 31.49
CA ALA A 2 10.86 -2.47 30.27
C ALA A 2 9.78 -3.50 29.93
N LYS A 3 8.53 -3.04 29.80
CA LYS A 3 7.37 -3.83 29.40
C LYS A 3 7.43 -4.28 27.92
N THR A 4 8.58 -4.09 27.25
CA THR A 4 8.83 -4.55 25.87
C THR A 4 8.82 -6.07 25.75
N SER A 5 9.07 -6.82 26.83
CA SER A 5 8.96 -8.28 26.88
C SER A 5 7.55 -8.76 26.49
N HIS A 6 6.50 -8.02 26.83
CA HIS A 6 5.12 -8.36 26.44
C HIS A 6 4.93 -8.29 24.93
N ILE A 7 5.37 -7.18 24.30
CA ILE A 7 5.28 -7.01 22.82
C ILE A 7 6.15 -8.07 22.14
N TYR A 8 7.31 -8.36 22.71
CA TYR A 8 8.23 -9.39 22.20
C TYR A 8 7.57 -10.78 22.16
N ASN A 9 6.93 -11.19 23.26
CA ASN A 9 6.28 -12.51 23.36
C ASN A 9 5.11 -12.62 22.38
N GLU A 10 4.28 -11.58 22.25
CA GLU A 10 3.17 -11.57 21.28
C GLU A 10 3.68 -11.65 19.84
N LEU A 11 4.67 -10.83 19.48
CA LEU A 11 5.26 -10.89 18.14
C LEU A 11 5.97 -12.23 17.89
N LEU A 12 6.60 -12.83 18.91
CA LEU A 12 7.21 -14.15 18.79
C LEU A 12 6.14 -15.22 18.53
N GLN A 13 5.01 -15.17 19.21
CA GLN A 13 3.91 -16.06 18.98
C GLN A 13 3.31 -15.88 17.58
N LEU A 14 3.05 -14.64 17.16
CA LEU A 14 2.43 -14.33 15.88
C LEU A 14 3.33 -14.65 14.68
N LEU A 15 4.60 -14.32 14.74
CA LEU A 15 5.55 -14.48 13.64
C LEU A 15 6.25 -15.84 13.66
N GLY A 16 6.31 -16.50 14.82
CA GLY A 16 6.98 -17.78 15.01
C GLY A 16 6.18 -19.00 14.53
N GLN A 17 4.88 -18.83 14.25
CA GLN A 17 4.01 -19.92 13.75
C GLN A 17 4.45 -20.45 12.37
N SER A 18 5.16 -19.64 11.61
CA SER A 18 5.64 -20.00 10.28
C SER A 18 6.94 -20.82 10.38
N LYS A 19 6.97 -22.01 9.75
CA LYS A 19 8.17 -22.85 9.60
C LYS A 19 9.25 -22.27 8.65
N THR A 20 9.13 -21.03 8.26
CA THR A 20 10.02 -20.39 7.26
C THR A 20 11.35 -19.93 7.83
N TRP A 21 11.52 -19.94 9.15
CA TRP A 21 12.73 -19.52 9.83
C TRP A 21 13.78 -20.64 9.80
N ALA A 22 14.80 -20.46 8.97
CA ALA A 22 15.95 -21.38 8.94
C ALA A 22 16.82 -21.28 10.22
N ASP A 23 16.80 -20.12 10.87
CA ASP A 23 17.50 -19.85 12.13
C ASP A 23 16.61 -18.94 12.99
N ILE A 24 16.17 -19.43 14.11
CA ILE A 24 15.30 -18.71 15.05
C ILE A 24 15.92 -17.38 15.55
N ARG A 25 17.24 -17.27 15.56
CA ARG A 25 17.95 -16.04 15.94
C ARG A 25 17.64 -14.88 15.00
N HIS A 26 17.30 -15.20 13.75
CA HIS A 26 16.87 -14.18 12.78
C HIS A 26 15.49 -13.63 13.11
N LEU A 27 14.55 -14.48 13.55
CA LEU A 27 13.25 -14.06 14.03
C LEU A 27 13.40 -13.16 15.27
N HIS A 28 14.17 -13.59 16.27
CA HIS A 28 14.41 -12.77 17.47
C HIS A 28 14.98 -11.39 17.12
N THR A 29 15.90 -11.33 16.16
CA THR A 29 16.50 -10.05 15.75
C THR A 29 15.47 -9.16 15.03
N LEU A 30 14.65 -9.74 14.15
CA LEU A 30 13.57 -9.02 13.47
C LEU A 30 12.56 -8.44 14.47
N ILE A 31 12.14 -9.25 15.45
CA ILE A 31 11.19 -8.80 16.49
C ILE A 31 11.76 -7.59 17.24
N TRP A 32 13.03 -7.63 17.63
CA TRP A 32 13.66 -6.50 18.31
C TRP A 32 13.77 -5.25 17.42
N MET A 33 13.99 -5.41 16.11
CA MET A 33 13.97 -4.27 15.18
C MET A 33 12.56 -3.68 15.04
N VAL A 34 11.51 -4.53 14.97
CA VAL A 34 10.11 -4.07 14.94
C VAL A 34 9.74 -3.32 16.23
N ILE A 35 10.10 -3.86 17.40
CA ILE A 35 9.88 -3.21 18.70
C ILE A 35 10.64 -1.88 18.75
N GLY A 36 11.92 -1.89 18.38
CA GLY A 36 12.75 -0.69 18.36
C GLY A 36 12.13 0.40 17.46
N LEU A 37 11.62 0.03 16.29
CA LEU A 37 10.94 0.93 15.37
C LEU A 37 9.66 1.51 16.00
N ILE A 38 8.78 0.66 16.52
CA ILE A 38 7.51 1.10 17.14
C ILE A 38 7.75 2.01 18.34
N CYS A 39 8.70 1.64 19.21
CA CYS A 39 8.97 2.37 20.44
C CYS A 39 9.71 3.68 20.21
N SER A 40 10.65 3.72 19.26
CA SER A 40 11.41 4.95 18.96
C SER A 40 10.68 5.91 18.02
N GLY A 41 9.73 5.39 17.23
CA GLY A 41 9.04 6.16 16.21
C GLY A 41 9.91 6.57 15.03
N CYS A 42 11.09 6.00 14.86
CA CYS A 42 11.96 6.36 13.73
C CYS A 42 12.88 5.21 13.32
N ILE A 43 13.31 5.23 12.05
CA ILE A 43 14.28 4.27 11.54
C ILE A 43 15.69 4.71 11.91
N SER A 44 16.16 4.19 13.04
CA SER A 44 17.53 4.38 13.50
C SER A 44 18.00 3.15 14.28
N LEU A 45 18.95 2.40 13.70
CA LEU A 45 19.49 1.21 14.37
C LEU A 45 20.08 1.53 15.73
N THR A 46 20.60 2.73 15.92
CA THR A 46 21.15 3.21 17.20
C THR A 46 20.06 3.46 18.24
N LYS A 47 18.98 4.16 17.84
CA LYS A 47 17.86 4.46 18.74
C LYS A 47 17.09 3.21 19.16
N TRP A 48 17.12 2.15 18.37
CA TRP A 48 16.46 0.87 18.69
C TRP A 48 17.15 0.10 19.82
N THR A 49 18.43 0.35 20.06
CA THR A 49 19.26 -0.46 20.97
C THR A 49 18.76 -0.45 22.41
N ILE A 50 18.19 0.66 22.88
CA ILE A 50 17.70 0.82 24.25
C ILE A 50 16.45 -0.01 24.58
N TYR A 51 15.74 -0.48 23.54
CA TYR A 51 14.52 -1.28 23.70
C TYR A 51 14.78 -2.78 23.69
N VAL A 52 16.05 -3.18 23.47
CA VAL A 52 16.43 -4.59 23.35
C VAL A 52 16.73 -5.18 24.73
N ASP A 53 15.97 -6.17 25.12
CA ASP A 53 16.27 -6.99 26.30
C ASP A 53 17.03 -8.25 25.84
N SER A 54 18.31 -8.32 26.13
CA SER A 54 19.17 -9.46 25.81
C SER A 54 20.40 -9.53 26.70
N ARG A 55 21.15 -10.64 26.61
CA ARG A 55 22.39 -10.82 27.38
C ARG A 55 23.52 -9.85 27.00
N ALA A 56 23.46 -9.22 25.81
CA ALA A 56 24.45 -8.23 25.41
C ALA A 56 24.26 -6.93 26.20
N LYS A 57 25.31 -6.44 26.80
CA LYS A 57 25.27 -5.24 27.68
C LYS A 57 25.44 -3.93 26.92
N PHE A 58 26.08 -3.94 25.74
CA PHE A 58 26.46 -2.71 25.04
C PHE A 58 25.54 -2.41 23.84
N ALA A 59 25.11 -1.17 23.74
CA ALA A 59 24.32 -0.66 22.61
C ALA A 59 24.97 -0.95 21.24
N GLN A 60 26.30 -0.84 21.15
CA GLN A 60 27.05 -1.16 19.94
C GLN A 60 26.86 -2.63 19.49
N SER A 61 26.73 -3.57 20.42
CA SER A 61 26.50 -4.99 20.10
C SER A 61 25.15 -5.20 19.46
N HIS A 62 24.11 -4.49 19.95
CA HIS A 62 22.77 -4.54 19.37
C HIS A 62 22.73 -3.89 17.99
N GLN A 63 23.32 -2.70 17.84
CA GLN A 63 23.40 -2.01 16.56
C GLN A 63 24.12 -2.86 15.49
N ARG A 64 25.26 -3.46 15.84
CA ARG A 64 26.01 -4.36 14.96
C ARG A 64 25.17 -5.59 14.58
N ARG A 65 24.39 -6.15 15.51
CA ARG A 65 23.49 -7.28 15.24
C ARG A 65 22.43 -6.89 14.22
N PHE A 66 21.79 -5.73 14.35
CA PHE A 66 20.81 -5.22 13.39
C PHE A 66 21.44 -4.98 12.02
N SER A 67 22.60 -4.32 11.97
CA SER A 67 23.32 -4.08 10.73
C SER A 67 23.71 -5.40 10.03
N ARG A 68 24.25 -6.39 10.76
CA ARG A 68 24.55 -7.71 10.19
C ARG A 68 23.31 -8.41 9.66
N TRP A 69 22.17 -8.30 10.35
CA TRP A 69 20.91 -8.89 9.90
C TRP A 69 20.46 -8.28 8.58
N LEU A 70 20.48 -6.95 8.45
CA LEU A 70 20.11 -6.25 7.22
C LEU A 70 21.03 -6.62 6.04
N HIS A 71 22.30 -6.96 6.28
CA HIS A 71 23.27 -7.34 5.25
C HIS A 71 23.40 -8.87 5.06
N ASN A 72 22.67 -9.69 5.83
CA ASN A 72 22.80 -11.13 5.76
C ASN A 72 22.12 -11.72 4.51
N PRO A 73 22.87 -12.37 3.58
CA PRO A 73 22.30 -12.92 2.35
C PRO A 73 21.27 -14.04 2.59
N ARG A 74 21.30 -14.69 3.77
CA ARG A 74 20.33 -15.73 4.14
C ARG A 74 18.95 -15.19 4.48
N ILE A 75 18.79 -13.86 4.66
CA ILE A 75 17.50 -13.22 4.90
C ILE A 75 16.79 -12.99 3.57
N ASN A 76 15.85 -13.88 3.28
CA ASN A 76 14.98 -13.76 2.11
C ASN A 76 13.65 -13.10 2.53
N VAL A 77 13.46 -11.85 2.10
CA VAL A 77 12.30 -11.02 2.45
C VAL A 77 10.98 -11.70 2.07
N GLN A 78 10.91 -12.26 0.87
CA GLN A 78 9.68 -12.89 0.36
C GLN A 78 9.32 -14.12 1.18
N ARG A 79 10.29 -15.02 1.39
CA ARG A 79 10.08 -16.24 2.17
C ARG A 79 9.55 -15.92 3.58
N LEU A 80 10.03 -14.82 4.19
CA LEU A 80 9.66 -14.45 5.54
C LEU A 80 8.32 -13.71 5.60
N TYR A 81 8.03 -12.83 4.63
CA TYR A 81 6.82 -12.00 4.65
C TYR A 81 5.59 -12.68 4.05
N SER A 82 5.77 -13.56 3.05
CA SER A 82 4.65 -14.23 2.36
C SER A 82 3.64 -14.87 3.30
N PRO A 83 4.02 -15.73 4.26
CA PRO A 83 3.05 -16.36 5.14
C PRO A 83 2.36 -15.36 6.08
N ILE A 84 3.02 -14.25 6.42
CA ILE A 84 2.47 -13.21 7.28
C ILE A 84 1.34 -12.49 6.56
N ILE A 85 1.59 -12.01 5.33
CA ILE A 85 0.58 -11.29 4.56
C ILE A 85 -0.55 -12.21 4.07
N GLN A 86 -0.26 -13.46 3.73
CA GLN A 86 -1.27 -14.45 3.39
C GLN A 86 -2.21 -14.72 4.60
N ALA A 87 -1.66 -14.86 5.79
CA ALA A 87 -2.47 -14.98 7.01
C ALA A 87 -3.29 -13.72 7.28
N ALA A 88 -2.71 -12.54 7.04
CA ALA A 88 -3.42 -11.26 7.20
C ALA A 88 -4.63 -11.12 6.25
N LEU A 89 -4.53 -11.63 5.02
CA LEU A 89 -5.57 -11.56 4.00
C LEU A 89 -6.45 -12.82 3.92
N SER A 90 -6.24 -13.81 4.78
CA SER A 90 -6.89 -15.13 4.68
C SER A 90 -8.42 -15.10 4.63
N LYS A 91 -9.06 -14.07 5.21
CA LYS A 91 -10.51 -13.90 5.25
C LYS A 91 -11.09 -13.08 4.07
N TRP A 92 -10.29 -12.78 3.05
CA TRP A 92 -10.67 -11.89 1.95
C TRP A 92 -11.04 -12.62 0.65
N GLY A 93 -11.16 -13.95 0.65
CA GLY A 93 -11.41 -14.74 -0.55
C GLY A 93 -12.71 -14.43 -1.30
N SER A 94 -13.74 -13.92 -0.59
CA SER A 94 -15.04 -13.54 -1.18
C SER A 94 -15.21 -12.04 -1.40
N GLN A 95 -14.13 -11.25 -1.20
CA GLN A 95 -14.20 -9.80 -1.29
C GLN A 95 -13.41 -9.29 -2.47
N GLU A 96 -13.73 -8.07 -2.90
CA GLU A 96 -12.87 -7.35 -3.83
C GLU A 96 -11.62 -6.85 -3.10
N ILE A 97 -10.46 -7.20 -3.64
CA ILE A 97 -9.16 -6.73 -3.17
C ILE A 97 -8.71 -5.59 -4.06
N VAL A 98 -8.59 -4.40 -3.49
CA VAL A 98 -8.04 -3.25 -4.18
C VAL A 98 -6.53 -3.22 -3.95
N LEU A 99 -5.75 -3.44 -5.01
CA LEU A 99 -4.30 -3.33 -5.00
C LEU A 99 -3.87 -2.00 -5.61
N ILE A 100 -2.87 -1.39 -5.00
CA ILE A 100 -2.29 -0.14 -5.49
C ILE A 100 -0.80 -0.38 -5.69
N GLU A 101 -0.30 -0.04 -6.90
CA GLU A 101 1.14 0.01 -7.17
C GLU A 101 1.59 1.45 -7.31
N ASP A 102 2.69 1.75 -6.64
CA ASP A 102 3.33 3.06 -6.76
C ASP A 102 4.83 2.96 -6.47
N THR A 103 5.56 4.02 -6.83
CA THR A 103 7.00 4.13 -6.59
C THR A 103 7.30 5.27 -5.64
N SER A 104 8.34 5.07 -4.83
CA SER A 104 8.83 6.10 -3.93
C SER A 104 10.34 6.21 -4.01
N MET A 105 10.82 7.43 -4.32
CA MET A 105 12.26 7.70 -4.38
C MET A 105 12.84 7.91 -2.98
N LEU A 106 13.99 7.31 -2.75
CA LEU A 106 14.79 7.49 -1.54
C LEU A 106 16.14 8.10 -1.95
N TRP A 107 16.41 9.30 -1.43
CA TRP A 107 17.63 10.10 -1.66
C TRP A 107 17.98 10.30 -3.16
N ASN A 108 17.00 10.33 -4.04
CA ASN A 108 17.18 10.42 -5.51
C ASN A 108 18.12 9.35 -6.10
N ARG A 109 18.29 8.23 -5.39
CA ARG A 109 19.20 7.14 -5.77
C ARG A 109 18.51 5.78 -5.82
N TYR A 110 17.59 5.51 -4.91
CA TYR A 110 16.90 4.24 -4.85
C TYR A 110 15.42 4.44 -5.15
N CYS A 111 14.88 3.57 -5.98
CA CYS A 111 13.45 3.49 -6.26
C CYS A 111 12.86 2.30 -5.51
N LEU A 112 11.94 2.56 -4.61
CA LEU A 112 11.10 1.57 -3.95
C LEU A 112 9.84 1.40 -4.80
N ILE A 113 9.66 0.25 -5.41
CA ILE A 113 8.45 -0.16 -6.13
C ILE A 113 7.64 -1.01 -5.16
N ARG A 114 6.38 -0.67 -4.94
CA ARG A 114 5.55 -1.35 -3.94
C ARG A 114 4.16 -1.63 -4.48
N VAL A 115 3.66 -2.82 -4.16
CA VAL A 115 2.25 -3.18 -4.28
C VAL A 115 1.69 -3.31 -2.87
N SER A 116 0.64 -2.56 -2.59
CA SER A 116 -0.05 -2.55 -1.30
C SER A 116 -1.53 -2.89 -1.47
N VAL A 117 -2.13 -3.49 -0.46
CA VAL A 117 -3.58 -3.62 -0.39
C VAL A 117 -4.17 -2.39 0.28
N ARG A 118 -5.20 -1.82 -0.34
CA ARG A 118 -5.96 -0.74 0.27
C ARG A 118 -6.67 -1.23 1.54
N TYR A 119 -6.54 -0.48 2.61
CA TYR A 119 -7.18 -0.81 3.87
C TYR A 119 -7.63 0.42 4.64
N ARG A 120 -8.94 0.73 4.56
CA ARG A 120 -9.63 1.71 5.41
C ARG A 120 -8.97 3.08 5.47
N GLY A 121 -8.69 3.65 4.30
CA GLY A 121 -8.09 4.97 4.13
C GLY A 121 -6.57 4.99 4.29
N ARG A 122 -5.93 3.84 4.18
CA ARG A 122 -4.49 3.63 4.10
C ARG A 122 -4.21 2.42 3.22
N ALA A 123 -2.94 2.13 3.02
CA ALA A 123 -2.50 0.92 2.36
C ALA A 123 -1.62 0.09 3.31
N VAL A 124 -1.56 -1.22 3.05
CA VAL A 124 -0.71 -2.17 3.77
C VAL A 124 0.17 -2.89 2.76
N PRO A 125 1.50 -2.89 2.93
CA PRO A 125 2.42 -3.52 1.99
C PRO A 125 2.10 -4.99 1.76
N VAL A 126 2.04 -5.42 0.49
CA VAL A 126 1.91 -6.83 0.10
C VAL A 126 3.23 -7.35 -0.44
N ALA A 127 3.84 -6.61 -1.37
CA ALA A 127 5.12 -6.95 -1.94
C ALA A 127 5.87 -5.69 -2.38
N TRP A 128 7.20 -5.76 -2.42
CA TRP A 128 8.04 -4.64 -2.86
C TRP A 128 9.34 -5.09 -3.48
N ARG A 129 9.94 -4.17 -4.22
CA ARG A 129 11.29 -4.27 -4.77
C ARG A 129 12.00 -2.94 -4.57
N VAL A 130 13.25 -2.97 -4.15
CA VAL A 130 14.11 -1.78 -4.10
C VAL A 130 15.20 -1.96 -5.14
N ILE A 131 15.36 -0.95 -6.00
CA ILE A 131 16.40 -0.93 -7.03
C ILE A 131 17.22 0.37 -6.91
N GLU A 132 18.45 0.35 -7.40
CA GLU A 132 19.23 1.56 -7.60
C GLU A 132 18.79 2.17 -8.93
N HIS A 133 18.05 3.26 -8.87
CA HIS A 133 17.47 3.93 -10.03
C HIS A 133 17.19 5.39 -9.68
N LYS A 134 17.49 6.30 -10.62
CA LYS A 134 17.38 7.75 -10.39
C LYS A 134 16.00 8.35 -10.74
N SER A 135 15.06 7.54 -11.18
CA SER A 135 13.73 7.97 -11.59
C SER A 135 12.66 7.11 -10.90
N SER A 136 11.51 7.71 -10.63
CA SER A 136 10.30 7.00 -10.21
C SER A 136 9.64 6.24 -11.35
N SER A 137 9.95 6.56 -12.61
CA SER A 137 9.42 5.84 -13.77
C SER A 137 10.27 4.59 -14.04
N VAL A 138 9.64 3.43 -14.01
CA VAL A 138 10.26 2.11 -14.24
C VAL A 138 9.52 1.37 -15.34
N SER A 139 10.25 0.58 -16.14
CA SER A 139 9.64 -0.24 -17.19
C SER A 139 8.89 -1.45 -16.61
N PHE A 140 7.91 -1.96 -17.34
CA PHE A 140 7.10 -3.11 -16.95
C PHE A 140 7.96 -4.33 -16.58
N ASP A 141 9.01 -4.64 -17.33
CA ASP A 141 9.89 -5.79 -17.09
C ASP A 141 10.56 -5.76 -15.69
N VAL A 142 10.67 -4.56 -15.09
CA VAL A 142 11.25 -4.40 -13.75
C VAL A 142 10.30 -4.89 -12.66
N TYR A 143 8.99 -4.70 -12.82
CA TYR A 143 8.00 -5.02 -11.79
C TYR A 143 7.04 -6.17 -12.14
N GLU A 144 7.08 -6.73 -13.36
CA GLU A 144 6.29 -7.91 -13.75
C GLU A 144 6.40 -9.05 -12.71
N GLN A 145 7.63 -9.41 -12.33
CA GLN A 145 7.85 -10.44 -11.33
C GLN A 145 7.28 -10.08 -9.95
N LEU A 146 7.20 -8.78 -9.61
CA LEU A 146 6.58 -8.32 -8.38
C LEU A 146 5.08 -8.56 -8.40
N LEU A 147 4.41 -8.26 -9.51
CA LEU A 147 2.99 -8.54 -9.72
C LEU A 147 2.68 -10.04 -9.67
N ARG A 148 3.48 -10.87 -10.34
CA ARG A 148 3.33 -12.34 -10.27
C ARG A 148 3.48 -12.90 -8.87
N ARG A 149 4.37 -12.32 -8.06
CA ARG A 149 4.51 -12.66 -6.64
C ARG A 149 3.28 -12.23 -5.85
N THR A 150 2.82 -11.01 -6.06
CA THR A 150 1.61 -10.49 -5.42
C THR A 150 0.43 -11.41 -5.69
N TRP A 151 0.22 -11.82 -6.94
CA TRP A 151 -0.83 -12.76 -7.32
C TRP A 151 -0.83 -14.05 -6.48
N ARG A 152 0.35 -14.63 -6.22
CA ARG A 152 0.50 -15.85 -5.40
C ARG A 152 0.23 -15.63 -3.91
N LEU A 153 0.22 -14.40 -3.46
CA LEU A 153 -0.01 -14.04 -2.06
C LEU A 153 -1.47 -13.80 -1.74
N LEU A 154 -2.29 -13.57 -2.75
CA LEU A 154 -3.71 -13.28 -2.57
C LEU A 154 -4.52 -14.55 -2.31
N PRO A 155 -5.66 -14.45 -1.60
CA PRO A 155 -6.60 -15.55 -1.45
C PRO A 155 -7.12 -16.04 -2.80
N ILE A 156 -7.27 -17.35 -2.93
CA ILE A 156 -7.83 -17.98 -4.14
C ILE A 156 -9.27 -17.51 -4.34
N GLY A 157 -9.61 -17.12 -5.58
CA GLY A 157 -10.95 -16.67 -5.95
C GLY A 157 -11.28 -15.22 -5.61
N ALA A 158 -10.35 -14.48 -5.02
CA ALA A 158 -10.55 -13.06 -4.77
C ALA A 158 -10.62 -12.28 -6.09
N ARG A 159 -11.64 -11.42 -6.22
CA ARG A 159 -11.69 -10.42 -7.30
C ARG A 159 -10.70 -9.32 -7.00
N VAL A 160 -9.84 -8.99 -7.95
CA VAL A 160 -8.80 -7.97 -7.76
C VAL A 160 -9.06 -6.79 -8.68
N ARG A 161 -9.03 -5.58 -8.11
CA ARG A 161 -8.93 -4.33 -8.84
C ARG A 161 -7.56 -3.72 -8.58
N PHE A 162 -6.79 -3.59 -9.66
CA PHE A 162 -5.45 -3.02 -9.63
C PHE A 162 -5.48 -1.54 -10.02
N MET A 163 -4.77 -0.72 -9.28
CA MET A 163 -4.66 0.72 -9.54
C MET A 163 -3.20 1.14 -9.57
N ALA A 164 -2.86 1.99 -10.54
CA ALA A 164 -1.54 2.61 -10.61
C ALA A 164 -1.61 3.98 -11.27
N ASP A 165 -0.57 4.80 -11.06
CA ASP A 165 -0.46 6.12 -11.66
C ASP A 165 -0.04 6.03 -13.14
N ARG A 166 -0.12 7.17 -13.84
CA ARG A 166 0.24 7.35 -15.26
C ARG A 166 1.67 6.92 -15.61
N GLY A 167 2.55 6.80 -14.63
CA GLY A 167 3.90 6.26 -14.81
C GLY A 167 3.94 4.78 -15.16
N PHE A 168 2.87 4.05 -14.81
CA PHE A 168 2.71 2.61 -15.06
C PHE A 168 1.79 2.29 -16.25
N ALA A 169 1.19 3.29 -16.87
CA ALA A 169 0.24 3.08 -17.96
C ALA A 169 0.93 2.58 -19.24
N ASP A 170 1.06 1.26 -19.34
CA ASP A 170 1.63 0.52 -20.46
C ASP A 170 0.65 -0.56 -20.92
N THR A 171 0.49 -0.73 -22.23
CA THR A 171 -0.37 -1.78 -22.81
C THR A 171 0.11 -3.18 -22.45
N LYS A 172 1.41 -3.41 -22.26
CA LYS A 172 1.94 -4.67 -21.75
C LYS A 172 1.44 -4.97 -20.35
N LEU A 173 1.42 -3.95 -19.46
CA LEU A 173 0.85 -4.09 -18.12
C LEU A 173 -0.64 -4.45 -18.21
N MET A 174 -1.42 -3.70 -19.00
CA MET A 174 -2.85 -3.95 -19.15
C MET A 174 -3.14 -5.38 -19.60
N GLN A 175 -2.43 -5.83 -20.64
CA GLN A 175 -2.52 -7.20 -21.15
C GLN A 175 -2.17 -8.24 -20.08
N TYR A 176 -1.09 -8.02 -19.35
CA TYR A 176 -0.63 -8.92 -18.30
C TYR A 176 -1.64 -9.01 -17.14
N LEU A 177 -2.20 -7.88 -16.72
CA LEU A 177 -3.23 -7.85 -15.66
C LEU A 177 -4.46 -8.66 -16.05
N GLU A 178 -4.95 -8.44 -17.28
CA GLU A 178 -6.18 -9.07 -17.77
C GLU A 178 -5.97 -10.55 -18.12
N GLN A 179 -4.95 -10.89 -18.94
CA GLN A 179 -4.79 -12.22 -19.53
C GLN A 179 -4.01 -13.19 -18.65
N ASP A 180 -2.97 -12.71 -17.93
CA ASP A 180 -2.10 -13.58 -17.14
C ASP A 180 -2.54 -13.65 -15.66
N LEU A 181 -3.02 -12.53 -15.09
CA LEU A 181 -3.38 -12.47 -13.68
C LEU A 181 -4.89 -12.53 -13.43
N GLY A 182 -5.73 -12.24 -14.43
CA GLY A 182 -7.18 -12.19 -14.30
C GLY A 182 -7.64 -11.05 -13.39
N TRP A 183 -6.94 -9.92 -13.40
CA TRP A 183 -7.22 -8.75 -12.60
C TRP A 183 -7.88 -7.65 -13.41
N HIS A 184 -8.85 -6.98 -12.81
CA HIS A 184 -9.40 -5.72 -13.32
C HIS A 184 -8.47 -4.56 -13.00
N TYR A 185 -8.50 -3.50 -13.80
CA TYR A 185 -7.63 -2.36 -13.57
C TYR A 185 -8.33 -1.00 -13.74
N ARG A 186 -7.76 -0.01 -13.04
CA ARG A 186 -8.01 1.44 -13.19
C ARG A 186 -6.65 2.12 -13.23
N LEU A 187 -6.19 2.50 -14.42
CA LEU A 187 -4.89 3.13 -14.59
C LEU A 187 -5.06 4.57 -15.07
N ARG A 188 -4.37 5.50 -14.42
CA ARG A 188 -4.29 6.86 -14.95
C ARG A 188 -3.38 6.85 -16.16
N VAL A 189 -3.77 7.57 -17.22
CA VAL A 189 -3.01 7.65 -18.46
C VAL A 189 -2.60 9.08 -18.76
N LYS A 190 -1.61 9.24 -19.66
CA LYS A 190 -1.17 10.57 -20.10
C LYS A 190 -2.14 11.15 -21.13
N ASN A 191 -2.15 12.46 -21.24
CA ASN A 191 -3.03 13.19 -22.16
C ASN A 191 -2.65 13.03 -23.66
N ASP A 192 -1.45 12.53 -23.95
CA ASP A 192 -0.97 12.23 -25.29
C ASP A 192 -1.34 10.82 -25.78
N LEU A 193 -2.03 10.03 -24.96
CA LEU A 193 -2.52 8.71 -25.35
C LEU A 193 -3.50 8.83 -26.53
N TRP A 194 -3.27 8.03 -27.58
CA TRP A 194 -4.15 7.94 -28.73
C TRP A 194 -5.38 7.07 -28.44
N VAL A 195 -6.52 7.56 -28.88
CA VAL A 195 -7.81 6.85 -28.83
C VAL A 195 -8.31 6.63 -30.25
N LEU A 196 -8.65 5.40 -30.54
CA LEU A 196 -9.20 4.98 -31.82
C LEU A 196 -10.66 4.60 -31.61
N GLN A 197 -11.52 5.33 -32.27
CA GLN A 197 -12.97 5.12 -32.25
C GLN A 197 -13.42 4.62 -33.62
N PRO A 198 -14.27 3.57 -33.68
CA PRO A 198 -14.80 3.11 -34.96
C PRO A 198 -15.46 4.27 -35.74
N GLY A 199 -15.09 4.37 -37.02
CA GLY A 199 -15.66 5.40 -37.94
C GLY A 199 -15.22 6.85 -37.66
N LYS A 200 -14.26 7.10 -36.73
CA LYS A 200 -13.73 8.43 -36.47
C LYS A 200 -12.22 8.51 -36.69
N THR A 201 -11.74 9.70 -36.95
CA THR A 201 -10.31 9.96 -37.02
C THR A 201 -9.66 9.72 -35.64
N PRO A 202 -8.53 8.98 -35.57
CA PRO A 202 -7.79 8.85 -34.34
C PRO A 202 -7.44 10.20 -33.72
N CYS A 203 -7.65 10.36 -32.42
CA CYS A 203 -7.35 11.59 -31.69
C CYS A 203 -6.59 11.26 -30.38
N GLN A 204 -6.00 12.29 -29.78
CA GLN A 204 -5.39 12.14 -28.47
C GLN A 204 -6.34 12.54 -27.34
N LEU A 205 -6.10 12.06 -26.11
CA LEU A 205 -6.96 12.41 -24.97
C LEU A 205 -7.02 13.95 -24.73
N ARG A 206 -5.94 14.66 -25.02
CA ARG A 206 -5.93 16.14 -24.93
C ARG A 206 -6.82 16.86 -25.91
N ASP A 207 -7.24 16.19 -26.98
CA ASP A 207 -8.13 16.76 -27.99
C ASP A 207 -9.62 16.75 -27.54
N PHE A 208 -9.90 16.01 -26.45
CA PHE A 208 -11.20 16.10 -25.78
C PHE A 208 -11.26 17.35 -24.90
N HIS A 209 -11.95 18.36 -25.38
CA HIS A 209 -12.14 19.59 -24.61
C HIS A 209 -13.05 19.33 -23.41
N LEU A 210 -12.50 19.47 -22.21
CA LEU A 210 -13.18 19.32 -20.93
C LEU A 210 -13.23 20.66 -20.21
N ASN A 211 -14.41 21.22 -20.06
CA ASN A 211 -14.64 22.34 -19.16
C ASN A 211 -14.63 21.88 -17.72
N LEU A 212 -14.56 22.81 -16.78
CA LEU A 212 -14.63 22.51 -15.36
C LEU A 212 -15.95 21.78 -15.03
N GLY A 213 -15.87 20.62 -14.44
CA GLY A 213 -17.03 19.77 -14.14
C GLY A 213 -17.47 18.86 -15.29
N ASP A 214 -16.84 18.90 -16.47
CA ASP A 214 -17.16 17.96 -17.55
C ASP A 214 -16.62 16.56 -17.24
N ALA A 215 -17.39 15.54 -17.60
CA ALA A 215 -16.96 14.15 -17.66
C ALA A 215 -17.38 13.50 -18.98
N ILE A 216 -16.47 12.75 -19.60
CA ILE A 216 -16.69 11.97 -20.82
C ILE A 216 -16.40 10.51 -20.52
N LEU A 217 -17.34 9.64 -20.84
CA LEU A 217 -17.23 8.19 -20.71
C LEU A 217 -17.20 7.56 -22.09
N LEU A 218 -16.12 6.88 -22.43
CA LEU A 218 -15.93 6.19 -23.71
C LEU A 218 -15.91 4.70 -23.45
N GLN A 219 -16.79 3.95 -24.08
CA GLN A 219 -16.93 2.50 -23.89
C GLN A 219 -16.45 1.76 -25.16
N GLY A 220 -15.63 0.71 -24.97
CA GLY A 220 -15.24 -0.20 -26.03
C GLY A 220 -14.26 0.34 -27.07
N GLY A 221 -13.47 1.36 -26.73
CA GLY A 221 -12.47 1.95 -27.62
C GLY A 221 -11.17 1.14 -27.69
N LYS A 222 -10.30 1.46 -28.67
CA LYS A 222 -8.91 1.02 -28.70
C LYS A 222 -7.99 2.19 -28.38
N ILE A 223 -6.85 1.89 -27.81
CA ILE A 223 -5.80 2.86 -27.48
C ILE A 223 -4.52 2.54 -28.22
N THR A 224 -3.62 3.53 -28.31
CA THR A 224 -2.34 3.51 -29.05
C THR A 224 -2.52 3.44 -30.55
N LYS A 225 -1.74 4.26 -31.30
CA LYS A 225 -1.87 4.40 -32.76
C LYS A 225 -1.13 3.29 -33.53
N SER A 226 0.09 2.99 -33.14
CA SER A 226 0.98 2.09 -33.87
C SER A 226 0.66 0.62 -33.65
N ASN A 227 0.19 0.27 -32.46
CA ASN A 227 -0.21 -1.09 -32.09
C ASN A 227 -1.49 -1.01 -31.25
N PRO A 228 -2.66 -0.91 -31.88
CA PRO A 228 -3.94 -0.71 -31.21
C PRO A 228 -4.24 -1.82 -30.21
N TYR A 229 -4.42 -1.44 -28.94
CA TYR A 229 -4.75 -2.33 -27.83
C TYR A 229 -6.20 -2.14 -27.37
N GLY A 230 -6.83 -3.19 -26.97
CA GLY A 230 -8.13 -3.26 -26.30
C GLY A 230 -9.24 -3.66 -27.23
N GLN A 231 -10.34 -3.95 -26.60
CA GLN A 231 -11.40 -3.02 -26.17
C GLN A 231 -11.23 -2.51 -24.74
N VAL A 232 -10.96 -1.24 -24.56
CA VAL A 232 -10.84 -0.60 -23.25
C VAL A 232 -11.91 0.48 -23.08
N ASN A 233 -12.17 0.80 -21.82
CA ASN A 233 -13.10 1.87 -21.46
C ASN A 233 -12.32 3.02 -20.84
N LEU A 234 -12.73 4.25 -21.14
CA LEU A 234 -12.08 5.46 -20.66
C LEU A 234 -13.05 6.35 -19.88
N ALA A 235 -12.58 6.87 -18.78
CA ALA A 235 -13.25 7.92 -18.02
C ALA A 235 -12.36 9.15 -18.01
N LEU A 236 -12.84 10.25 -18.61
CA LEU A 236 -12.14 11.51 -18.72
C LEU A 236 -12.92 12.54 -17.93
N ALA A 237 -12.28 13.34 -17.09
CA ALA A 237 -12.94 14.40 -16.36
C ALA A 237 -12.01 15.57 -16.07
N ARG A 238 -12.59 16.75 -15.92
CA ARG A 238 -11.94 17.88 -15.26
C ARG A 238 -12.64 18.15 -13.94
N ASP A 239 -11.94 17.79 -12.86
CA ASP A 239 -12.47 17.86 -11.49
C ASP A 239 -12.89 19.30 -11.15
N PRO A 240 -14.15 19.55 -10.75
CA PRO A 240 -14.64 20.89 -10.45
C PRO A 240 -13.99 21.52 -9.21
N ILE A 241 -13.41 20.72 -8.32
CA ILE A 241 -12.79 21.17 -7.06
C ILE A 241 -11.29 21.36 -7.23
N SER A 242 -10.56 20.28 -7.62
CA SER A 242 -9.09 20.33 -7.78
C SER A 242 -8.65 20.95 -9.09
N ARG A 243 -9.55 21.10 -10.07
CA ARG A 243 -9.31 21.54 -11.45
C ARG A 243 -8.39 20.62 -12.26
N GLU A 244 -8.00 19.48 -11.69
CA GLU A 244 -7.15 18.49 -12.36
C GLU A 244 -7.88 17.76 -13.49
N LEU A 245 -7.10 17.38 -14.50
CA LEU A 245 -7.56 16.49 -15.56
C LEU A 245 -7.29 15.04 -15.14
N TRP A 246 -8.33 14.24 -15.17
CA TRP A 246 -8.28 12.82 -14.88
C TRP A 246 -8.61 12.03 -16.15
N TYR A 247 -7.65 11.22 -16.58
CA TYR A 247 -7.80 10.29 -17.70
C TYR A 247 -7.54 8.89 -17.17
N ILE A 248 -8.58 8.08 -17.08
CA ILE A 248 -8.53 6.74 -16.49
C ILE A 248 -8.91 5.72 -17.56
N VAL A 249 -8.10 4.71 -17.75
CA VAL A 249 -8.38 3.54 -18.57
C VAL A 249 -8.76 2.36 -17.69
N SER A 250 -9.70 1.55 -18.19
CA SER A 250 -10.25 0.38 -17.50
C SER A 250 -10.60 -0.71 -18.49
N ASP A 251 -10.46 -1.97 -18.08
CA ASP A 251 -11.03 -3.13 -18.75
C ASP A 251 -12.55 -3.26 -18.55
N GLU A 252 -13.06 -2.76 -17.42
CA GLU A 252 -14.50 -2.76 -17.12
C GLU A 252 -15.18 -1.46 -17.57
N PRO A 253 -16.51 -1.49 -17.81
CA PRO A 253 -17.27 -0.30 -18.16
C PRO A 253 -17.06 0.84 -17.16
N THR A 254 -16.84 2.05 -17.68
CA THR A 254 -16.59 3.23 -16.86
C THR A 254 -17.89 3.98 -16.53
N SER A 255 -17.89 4.61 -15.36
CA SER A 255 -18.96 5.48 -14.87
C SER A 255 -18.37 6.59 -13.99
N LEU A 256 -19.20 7.45 -13.42
CA LEU A 256 -18.73 8.42 -12.42
C LEU A 256 -18.11 7.74 -11.20
N GLN A 257 -18.52 6.52 -10.90
CA GLN A 257 -17.93 5.71 -9.83
C GLN A 257 -16.45 5.40 -10.09
N THR A 258 -16.02 5.30 -11.36
CA THR A 258 -14.62 5.06 -11.74
C THR A 258 -13.67 6.12 -11.16
N PHE A 259 -14.10 7.39 -11.11
CA PHE A 259 -13.28 8.45 -10.50
C PHE A 259 -13.16 8.32 -8.99
N ARG A 260 -14.21 7.85 -8.30
CA ARG A 260 -14.18 7.58 -6.87
C ARG A 260 -13.26 6.40 -6.57
N GLU A 261 -13.40 5.33 -7.34
CA GLU A 261 -12.56 4.13 -7.23
C GLU A 261 -11.09 4.46 -7.44
N TYR A 262 -10.78 5.22 -8.50
CA TYR A 262 -9.39 5.64 -8.73
C TYR A 262 -8.87 6.57 -7.62
N GLY A 263 -9.72 7.38 -7.03
CA GLY A 263 -9.38 8.23 -5.88
C GLY A 263 -8.86 7.44 -4.68
N GLU A 264 -9.21 6.17 -4.55
CA GLU A 264 -8.70 5.28 -3.50
C GLU A 264 -7.20 4.96 -3.65
N ARG A 265 -6.61 5.21 -4.83
CA ARG A 265 -5.18 5.08 -5.06
C ARG A 265 -4.34 5.96 -4.13
N PHE A 266 -4.85 7.11 -3.74
CA PHE A 266 -4.12 8.01 -2.84
C PHE A 266 -3.84 7.42 -1.46
N ASP A 267 -4.48 6.31 -1.09
CA ASP A 267 -4.20 5.62 0.18
C ASP A 267 -2.76 5.10 0.28
N ILE A 268 -2.06 4.81 -0.85
CA ILE A 268 -0.64 4.43 -0.84
C ILE A 268 0.29 5.64 -0.61
N GLU A 269 -0.10 6.82 -1.08
CA GLU A 269 0.67 8.04 -0.82
C GLU A 269 0.67 8.37 0.67
N GLU A 270 -0.46 8.16 1.34
CA GLU A 270 -0.58 8.29 2.79
C GLU A 270 0.26 7.23 3.55
N GLU A 271 0.37 6.00 3.01
CA GLU A 271 1.28 4.98 3.55
C GLU A 271 2.73 5.43 3.45
N PHE A 272 3.15 5.95 2.28
CA PHE A 272 4.51 6.46 2.12
C PHE A 272 4.80 7.66 3.01
N LEU A 273 3.81 8.53 3.26
CA LEU A 273 3.94 9.63 4.21
C LEU A 273 4.11 9.11 5.64
N ASP A 274 3.35 8.10 6.04
CA ASP A 274 3.50 7.46 7.35
C ASP A 274 4.88 6.82 7.51
N GLU A 275 5.46 6.27 6.45
CA GLU A 275 6.82 5.70 6.49
C GLU A 275 7.93 6.75 6.45
N LYS A 276 7.77 7.83 5.67
CA LYS A 276 8.79 8.85 5.46
C LYS A 276 8.76 9.94 6.52
N SER A 277 7.83 10.87 6.43
CA SER A 277 7.87 12.14 7.16
C SER A 277 6.97 12.19 8.40
N ASN A 278 5.78 11.57 8.33
CA ASN A 278 4.77 11.69 9.38
C ASN A 278 4.82 10.56 10.42
N GLY A 279 5.66 9.55 10.23
CA GLY A 279 5.76 8.39 11.12
C GLY A 279 7.18 7.90 11.30
N PHE A 280 7.60 6.88 10.56
CA PHE A 280 8.84 6.15 10.82
C PHE A 280 10.13 6.79 10.31
N GLN A 281 10.05 7.87 9.55
CA GLN A 281 11.20 8.67 9.08
C GLN A 281 12.25 7.85 8.29
N LEU A 282 11.79 7.08 7.30
CA LEU A 282 12.63 6.16 6.50
C LEU A 282 13.88 6.86 5.90
N GLU A 283 13.75 8.11 5.51
CA GLU A 283 14.85 8.88 4.91
C GLU A 283 15.96 9.25 5.90
N GLN A 284 15.72 9.12 7.21
CA GLN A 284 16.77 9.25 8.23
C GLN A 284 17.64 7.99 8.38
N SER A 285 17.26 6.89 7.72
CA SER A 285 18.07 5.68 7.68
C SER A 285 19.43 5.94 7.02
N LEU A 286 20.48 5.37 7.60
CA LEU A 286 21.83 5.37 7.03
C LEU A 286 22.09 4.16 6.11
N VAL A 287 21.08 3.33 5.86
CA VAL A 287 21.20 2.15 5.00
C VAL A 287 21.27 2.58 3.53
N ARG A 288 22.32 2.16 2.81
CA ARG A 288 22.63 2.55 1.44
C ARG A 288 22.89 1.34 0.53
N SER A 289 22.03 0.36 0.58
CA SER A 289 22.06 -0.84 -0.26
C SER A 289 20.64 -1.26 -0.63
N PRO A 290 20.30 -1.53 -1.89
CA PRO A 290 18.96 -1.96 -2.29
C PRO A 290 18.48 -3.19 -1.51
N ILE A 291 19.38 -4.15 -1.32
CA ILE A 291 19.08 -5.40 -0.60
C ILE A 291 18.81 -5.13 0.88
N ALA A 292 19.65 -4.33 1.53
CA ALA A 292 19.47 -3.99 2.94
C ALA A 292 18.24 -3.10 3.16
N LEU A 293 17.95 -2.17 2.22
CA LEU A 293 16.72 -1.38 2.21
C LEU A 293 15.47 -2.27 2.05
N SER A 294 15.52 -3.26 1.16
CA SER A 294 14.40 -4.21 1.01
C SER A 294 14.13 -4.98 2.31
N ARG A 295 15.18 -5.33 3.07
CA ARG A 295 15.04 -5.96 4.39
C ARG A 295 14.56 -4.99 5.46
N LEU A 296 14.93 -3.72 5.35
CA LEU A 296 14.41 -2.67 6.22
C LEU A 296 12.91 -2.44 5.96
N CYS A 297 12.48 -2.48 4.69
CA CYS A 297 11.05 -2.47 4.34
C CYS A 297 10.27 -3.65 4.94
N LEU A 298 10.92 -4.81 5.15
CA LEU A 298 10.27 -5.92 5.88
C LEU A 298 9.97 -5.54 7.34
N VAL A 299 10.90 -4.87 8.01
CA VAL A 299 10.67 -4.38 9.38
C VAL A 299 9.50 -3.39 9.41
N LEU A 300 9.47 -2.45 8.45
CA LEU A 300 8.38 -1.48 8.27
C LEU A 300 7.04 -2.17 8.00
N ALA A 301 6.99 -3.08 7.03
CA ALA A 301 5.76 -3.76 6.63
C ALA A 301 5.14 -4.54 7.79
N ILE A 302 5.97 -5.22 8.62
CA ILE A 302 5.48 -5.92 9.81
C ILE A 302 4.97 -4.93 10.85
N ALA A 303 5.70 -3.82 11.10
CA ALA A 303 5.26 -2.81 12.05
C ALA A 303 3.94 -2.17 11.60
N THR A 304 3.83 -1.79 10.33
CA THR A 304 2.61 -1.21 9.74
C THR A 304 1.42 -2.16 9.86
N LEU A 305 1.60 -3.43 9.45
CA LEU A 305 0.54 -4.44 9.56
C LEU A 305 0.12 -4.63 11.03
N PHE A 306 1.09 -4.84 11.93
CA PHE A 306 0.82 -5.07 13.36
C PHE A 306 0.06 -3.89 13.96
N LEU A 307 0.54 -2.66 13.78
CA LEU A 307 -0.11 -1.47 14.33
C LEU A 307 -1.50 -1.25 13.71
N THR A 308 -1.67 -1.44 12.40
CA THR A 308 -2.96 -1.31 11.73
C THR A 308 -3.98 -2.30 12.30
N VAL A 309 -3.57 -3.56 12.52
CA VAL A 309 -4.43 -4.57 13.12
C VAL A 309 -4.74 -4.27 14.59
N GLN A 310 -3.76 -3.81 15.39
CA GLN A 310 -4.03 -3.39 16.77
C GLN A 310 -5.08 -2.25 16.79
N GLY A 311 -4.94 -1.24 15.93
CA GLY A 311 -5.91 -0.14 15.84
C GLY A 311 -7.30 -0.61 15.41
N GLN A 312 -7.37 -1.52 14.43
CA GLN A 312 -8.62 -2.16 14.04
C GLN A 312 -9.30 -2.86 15.23
N GLN A 313 -8.56 -3.66 15.97
CA GLN A 313 -9.09 -4.39 17.13
C GLN A 313 -9.54 -3.43 18.25
N VAL A 314 -8.84 -2.34 18.45
CA VAL A 314 -9.23 -1.28 19.41
C VAL A 314 -10.59 -0.70 19.07
N VAL A 315 -10.84 -0.41 17.78
CA VAL A 315 -12.15 0.10 17.32
C VAL A 315 -13.22 -0.96 17.46
N GLN A 316 -12.96 -2.18 16.98
CA GLN A 316 -13.93 -3.30 17.08
C GLN A 316 -14.29 -3.66 18.53
N ALA A 317 -13.36 -3.50 19.47
CA ALA A 317 -13.59 -3.71 20.89
C ALA A 317 -14.26 -2.52 21.61
N GLY A 318 -14.66 -1.46 20.89
CA GLY A 318 -15.25 -0.24 21.48
C GLY A 318 -14.28 0.58 22.33
N LYS A 319 -12.96 0.33 22.24
CA LYS A 319 -11.92 0.95 23.08
C LYS A 319 -11.27 2.19 22.46
N ARG A 320 -11.73 2.64 21.30
CA ARG A 320 -11.14 3.75 20.55
C ARG A 320 -10.93 5.00 21.41
N ARG A 321 -11.91 5.36 22.22
CA ARG A 321 -11.84 6.57 23.06
C ARG A 321 -10.76 6.55 24.13
N LEU A 322 -10.15 5.42 24.40
CA LEU A 322 -8.98 5.32 25.29
C LEU A 322 -7.70 5.89 24.65
N VAL A 323 -7.66 5.95 23.30
CA VAL A 323 -6.49 6.36 22.52
C VAL A 323 -6.77 7.46 21.49
N ASP A 324 -8.04 7.84 21.31
CA ASP A 324 -8.46 8.92 20.41
C ASP A 324 -9.43 9.84 21.14
N CYS A 325 -9.01 11.09 21.36
CA CYS A 325 -9.80 12.09 22.07
C CYS A 325 -10.96 12.66 21.24
N HIS A 326 -10.99 12.42 19.92
CA HIS A 326 -12.02 12.97 19.05
C HIS A 326 -13.37 12.27 19.24
N THR A 327 -14.46 13.02 19.13
CA THR A 327 -15.83 12.48 19.17
C THR A 327 -16.05 11.47 18.05
N PHE A 328 -15.64 11.83 16.82
CA PHE A 328 -15.56 10.93 15.68
C PHE A 328 -14.12 10.50 15.46
N ARG A 329 -13.90 9.34 14.84
CA ARG A 329 -12.54 8.86 14.60
C ARG A 329 -11.74 9.87 13.76
N GLY A 330 -10.72 10.45 14.38
CA GLY A 330 -9.82 11.43 13.75
C GLY A 330 -8.51 10.82 13.25
N ASN A 331 -8.13 9.65 13.79
CA ASN A 331 -6.86 9.00 13.53
C ASN A 331 -6.98 7.78 12.60
N SER A 332 -5.92 7.49 11.83
CA SER A 332 -5.81 6.24 11.08
C SER A 332 -5.73 5.03 12.02
N TYR A 333 -6.04 3.84 11.49
CA TYR A 333 -5.89 2.60 12.28
C TYR A 333 -4.44 2.37 12.73
N LEU A 334 -3.46 2.68 11.89
CA LEU A 334 -2.04 2.65 12.23
C LEU A 334 -1.77 3.53 13.46
N ARG A 335 -2.27 4.76 13.48
CA ARG A 335 -2.07 5.69 14.59
C ARG A 335 -2.76 5.22 15.86
N LEU A 336 -4.00 4.75 15.76
CA LEU A 336 -4.74 4.19 16.90
C LEU A 336 -4.00 2.98 17.51
N GLY A 337 -3.50 2.08 16.68
CA GLY A 337 -2.71 0.94 17.12
C GLY A 337 -1.40 1.35 17.77
N TRP A 338 -0.77 2.39 17.24
CA TRP A 338 0.46 2.91 17.85
C TRP A 338 0.22 3.46 19.26
N GLU A 339 -0.82 4.27 19.43
CA GLU A 339 -1.20 4.78 20.77
C GLU A 339 -1.65 3.64 21.70
N TRP A 340 -2.31 2.61 21.15
CA TRP A 340 -2.66 1.42 21.94
C TRP A 340 -1.42 0.68 22.44
N VAL A 341 -0.42 0.46 21.58
CA VAL A 341 0.85 -0.20 21.95
C VAL A 341 1.59 0.63 23.03
N LYS A 342 1.55 1.96 22.95
CA LYS A 342 2.06 2.82 24.05
C LYS A 342 1.29 2.55 25.36
N GLY A 343 -0.03 2.42 25.28
CA GLY A 343 -0.85 2.04 26.42
C GLY A 343 -0.47 0.68 27.02
N VAL A 344 -0.13 -0.30 26.17
CA VAL A 344 0.40 -1.60 26.62
C VAL A 344 1.70 -1.41 27.41
N LEU A 345 2.62 -0.58 26.91
CA LEU A 345 3.92 -0.33 27.56
C LEU A 345 3.79 0.39 28.91
N TYR A 346 2.94 1.43 28.99
CA TYR A 346 2.90 2.33 30.15
C TYR A 346 1.78 2.01 31.13
N ARG A 347 0.63 1.49 30.65
CA ARG A 347 -0.56 1.24 31.47
C ARG A 347 -0.85 -0.25 31.70
N GLY A 348 -0.05 -1.16 31.11
CA GLY A 348 -0.23 -2.60 31.26
C GLY A 348 -1.46 -3.15 30.50
N TRP A 349 -1.94 -2.46 29.44
CA TRP A 349 -2.99 -3.00 28.60
C TRP A 349 -2.53 -4.27 27.87
N ARG A 350 -3.48 -5.00 27.31
CA ARG A 350 -3.17 -6.23 26.57
C ARG A 350 -3.19 -5.98 25.07
N LEU A 351 -2.30 -6.63 24.34
CA LEU A 351 -2.30 -6.68 22.89
C LEU A 351 -3.41 -7.61 22.40
N PHE A 352 -3.82 -7.41 21.15
CA PHE A 352 -4.70 -8.33 20.46
C PHE A 352 -3.86 -9.36 19.68
N PRO A 353 -4.00 -10.68 19.97
CA PRO A 353 -3.12 -11.73 19.43
C PRO A 353 -3.51 -12.11 17.98
N THR A 354 -3.50 -11.16 17.08
CA THR A 354 -3.86 -11.38 15.67
C THR A 354 -3.08 -10.45 14.74
N LEU A 355 -2.84 -10.92 13.50
CA LEU A 355 -2.38 -10.12 12.37
C LEU A 355 -3.42 -10.07 11.23
N CYS A 356 -4.63 -10.60 11.45
CA CYS A 356 -5.65 -10.69 10.42
C CYS A 356 -6.32 -9.32 10.19
N LEU A 357 -6.29 -8.86 8.96
CA LEU A 357 -7.05 -7.69 8.52
C LEU A 357 -8.53 -8.08 8.35
N SER A 358 -9.41 -7.30 8.96
CA SER A 358 -10.85 -7.55 8.85
C SER A 358 -11.36 -7.17 7.46
N GLY A 359 -12.04 -8.10 6.81
CA GLY A 359 -12.79 -7.82 5.60
C GLY A 359 -14.15 -7.14 5.81
N ALA A 360 -14.60 -7.01 7.06
CA ALA A 360 -15.88 -6.35 7.35
C ALA A 360 -15.82 -4.84 7.05
N VAL A 361 -16.98 -4.26 6.75
CA VAL A 361 -17.14 -2.82 6.54
C VAL A 361 -16.61 -2.02 7.73
N ASP A 362 -15.96 -0.90 7.47
CA ASP A 362 -15.48 0.01 8.52
C ASP A 362 -16.67 0.65 9.26
N GLN A 363 -16.86 0.27 10.51
CA GLN A 363 -17.97 0.77 11.35
C GLN A 363 -17.75 2.21 11.79
N GLU A 364 -16.49 2.66 11.90
CA GLU A 364 -16.12 4.02 12.28
C GLU A 364 -15.13 4.63 11.29
N PRO A 365 -15.55 5.01 10.06
CA PRO A 365 -14.65 5.65 9.11
C PRO A 365 -14.11 6.98 9.66
N ALA A 366 -12.86 7.33 9.34
CA ALA A 366 -12.24 8.56 9.80
C ALA A 366 -13.01 9.79 9.31
N ILE A 367 -13.05 10.86 10.13
CA ILE A 367 -13.75 12.10 9.76
C ILE A 367 -13.19 12.75 8.50
N ALA A 368 -11.89 12.66 8.27
CA ALA A 368 -11.27 13.13 7.02
C ALA A 368 -11.79 12.38 5.80
N SER A 369 -12.01 11.06 5.93
CA SER A 369 -12.63 10.24 4.88
C SER A 369 -14.08 10.62 4.65
N LYS A 370 -14.84 11.00 5.69
CA LYS A 370 -16.22 11.51 5.57
C LYS A 370 -16.25 12.84 4.82
N LYS A 371 -15.35 13.79 5.16
CA LYS A 371 -15.22 15.06 4.44
C LYS A 371 -14.84 14.85 2.98
N HIS A 372 -13.95 13.92 2.70
CA HIS A 372 -13.57 13.56 1.34
C HIS A 372 -14.76 12.95 0.58
N ALA A 373 -15.48 12.04 1.20
CA ALA A 373 -16.71 11.46 0.64
C ALA A 373 -17.77 12.52 0.39
N GLN A 374 -17.97 13.47 1.31
CA GLN A 374 -18.90 14.59 1.15
C GLN A 374 -18.47 15.49 -0.01
N LYS A 375 -17.20 15.93 -0.07
CA LYS A 375 -16.66 16.67 -1.21
C LYS A 375 -16.78 15.90 -2.53
N SER A 376 -16.64 14.58 -2.48
CA SER A 376 -16.83 13.70 -3.64
C SER A 376 -18.29 13.65 -4.10
N LEU A 377 -19.26 13.72 -3.17
CA LEU A 377 -20.69 13.83 -3.47
C LEU A 377 -21.09 15.22 -4.00
N GLU A 378 -20.37 16.27 -3.57
CA GLU A 378 -20.55 17.64 -4.05
C GLU A 378 -19.94 17.86 -5.45
N ARG A 379 -19.25 16.87 -6.02
CA ARG A 379 -18.75 16.88 -7.39
C ARG A 379 -19.88 16.58 -8.36
N GLU A 380 -20.56 17.60 -8.82
CA GLU A 380 -21.50 17.47 -9.93
C GLU A 380 -20.73 17.49 -11.24
N PHE A 381 -20.85 16.40 -12.01
CA PHE A 381 -20.29 16.30 -13.35
C PHE A 381 -21.41 16.38 -14.40
N GLN A 382 -21.16 17.16 -15.46
CA GLN A 382 -21.93 17.07 -16.68
C GLN A 382 -21.40 15.91 -17.52
N VAL A 383 -22.15 14.82 -17.59
CA VAL A 383 -21.70 13.56 -18.19
C VAL A 383 -22.11 13.47 -19.65
N ARG A 384 -21.14 13.18 -20.51
CA ARG A 384 -21.35 12.77 -21.90
C ARG A 384 -20.86 11.34 -22.07
N THR A 385 -21.74 10.43 -22.47
CA THR A 385 -21.37 9.01 -22.68
C THR A 385 -21.36 8.70 -24.17
N PHE A 386 -20.30 8.06 -24.64
CA PHE A 386 -20.18 7.56 -26.00
C PHE A 386 -19.94 6.03 -25.92
N SER A 387 -20.91 5.28 -26.45
CA SER A 387 -20.76 3.83 -26.62
C SER A 387 -20.27 3.57 -28.04
N PHE A 388 -19.26 2.74 -28.18
CA PHE A 388 -18.80 2.23 -29.46
C PHE A 388 -19.40 0.85 -29.62
N ALA A 389 -20.62 0.79 -30.16
CA ALA A 389 -21.19 -0.47 -30.62
C ALA A 389 -20.26 -1.06 -31.70
N SER A 390 -19.94 -2.32 -31.55
CA SER A 390 -19.15 -3.17 -32.44
C SER A 390 -19.70 -3.18 -33.85
#